data_554c773242a4165890aa6341a08a2d82
#
_entry.id   554c773242a4165890aa6341a08a2d82
#
_cell.length_a   1.000
_cell.length_b   1.000
_cell.length_c   1.000
_cell.angle_alpha   90.00
_cell.angle_beta   90.00
_cell.angle_gamma   90.00
#
_symmetry.space_group_name_H-M   'P 1'
#
loop_
_entity.id
_entity.type
_entity.pdbx_description
1 polymer ?
#
loop_
_entity_poly.entity_id
_entity_poly.type
_entity_poly.pdbx_seq_one_letter_code
_entity_poly.pdbx_strand_id
1 'polypeptide(L)'
;MKSVIKGAGYILVHTPDMVIHNGTTQTTERIVNPESEYLKELPGHIRSFEDVLSYYPNQVYIGNVTPDELAEVPQPWCDKVCPKNGRFGQFGQMMPQEEFLLLMQACDVFELVYLDKDFVAENKAKLAENPLIDETVMARVNDGIELSEIERLVSEEHSEGLYHHDKLVGCVKRAHDIDVNLSAHVMHENIADKASSVLALLAAVKNAGIAKEDVEYVIDCAEEACGDMNQRGGGNFAKSAAEIAGLSNATGSDCRGFCAAPAHAMIEAAALVASGAYKTVAVTAGGCTAKLGMNGKDHVKKGLPILEDMLGGFSVIVTQDDGVSPEINLDILGRHSVGTGSAPQAVIGSLVTDPLERNGLKVTDIDKFSPEMQNPDITKPAGAGDVPLANYKMIA
;
A
#
# COMPACT_ATOMS: atom_id res chain seq x y z
N MET A 1 12.79 -15.40 -23.66
CA MET A 1 12.14 -14.12 -24.12
C MET A 1 12.42 -13.08 -23.04
N LYS A 2 12.65 -11.80 -23.41
CA LYS A 2 12.88 -10.75 -22.42
C LYS A 2 11.55 -10.26 -21.84
N SER A 3 11.57 -9.85 -20.59
CA SER A 3 10.44 -9.23 -19.90
C SER A 3 10.78 -7.78 -19.53
N VAL A 4 9.78 -6.89 -19.61
CA VAL A 4 9.94 -5.46 -19.38
C VAL A 4 8.89 -4.92 -18.42
N ILE A 5 9.18 -3.79 -17.77
CA ILE A 5 8.21 -3.03 -16.97
C ILE A 5 7.47 -2.07 -17.91
N LYS A 6 6.23 -2.41 -18.25
CA LYS A 6 5.40 -1.61 -19.18
C LYS A 6 4.78 -0.39 -18.53
N GLY A 7 4.47 -0.47 -17.27
CA GLY A 7 3.88 0.61 -16.50
C GLY A 7 3.82 0.31 -15.02
N ALA A 8 3.61 1.34 -14.23
CA ALA A 8 3.47 1.24 -12.78
C ALA A 8 2.36 2.18 -12.30
N GLY A 9 1.71 1.79 -11.21
CA GLY A 9 0.74 2.59 -10.48
C GLY A 9 1.13 2.68 -9.02
N TYR A 10 1.22 3.89 -8.48
CA TYR A 10 1.55 4.16 -7.09
C TYR A 10 0.47 5.04 -6.48
N ILE A 11 -0.16 4.56 -5.43
CA ILE A 11 -1.21 5.31 -4.74
C ILE A 11 -0.89 5.49 -3.26
N LEU A 12 -1.36 6.59 -2.73
CA LEU A 12 -1.38 6.85 -1.30
C LEU A 12 -2.81 7.18 -0.88
N VAL A 13 -3.25 6.64 0.23
CA VAL A 13 -4.56 6.97 0.81
C VAL A 13 -4.35 7.62 2.16
N HIS A 14 -4.76 8.86 2.31
CA HIS A 14 -4.72 9.56 3.58
C HIS A 14 -5.84 9.05 4.50
N THR A 15 -5.47 8.51 5.65
CA THR A 15 -6.38 7.82 6.57
C THR A 15 -6.21 8.31 8.02
N PRO A 16 -6.45 9.61 8.29
CA PRO A 16 -6.19 10.23 9.59
C PRO A 16 -6.99 9.59 10.73
N ASP A 17 -8.28 9.31 10.51
CA ASP A 17 -9.12 8.68 11.52
C ASP A 17 -8.75 7.20 11.72
N MET A 18 -8.30 6.49 10.67
CA MET A 18 -7.83 5.11 10.82
C MET A 18 -6.54 5.04 11.65
N VAL A 19 -5.66 6.04 11.59
CA VAL A 19 -4.51 6.13 12.51
C VAL A 19 -5.04 6.13 13.95
N ILE A 20 -6.00 7.00 14.25
CA ILE A 20 -6.53 7.15 15.61
C ILE A 20 -7.24 5.88 16.06
N HIS A 21 -8.12 5.32 15.24
CA HIS A 21 -9.10 4.32 15.67
C HIS A 21 -8.70 2.87 15.35
N ASN A 22 -7.99 2.62 14.25
CA ASN A 22 -7.78 1.28 13.70
C ASN A 22 -6.31 0.80 13.69
N GLY A 23 -5.32 1.69 13.85
CA GLY A 23 -3.91 1.30 13.92
C GLY A 23 -3.62 0.39 15.12
N THR A 24 -2.83 -0.67 14.91
CA THR A 24 -2.55 -1.67 15.96
C THR A 24 -1.87 -1.08 17.19
N THR A 25 -0.95 -0.14 17.03
CA THR A 25 -0.29 0.54 18.16
C THR A 25 -1.32 1.25 19.05
N GLN A 26 -2.25 2.00 18.46
CA GLN A 26 -3.28 2.76 19.17
C GLN A 26 -4.33 1.84 19.78
N THR A 27 -4.74 0.81 19.06
CA THR A 27 -5.69 -0.20 19.57
C THR A 27 -5.11 -0.93 20.76
N THR A 28 -3.86 -1.37 20.68
CA THR A 28 -3.15 -2.00 21.79
C THR A 28 -3.03 -1.04 22.98
N GLU A 29 -2.67 0.22 22.74
CA GLU A 29 -2.52 1.22 23.81
C GLU A 29 -3.85 1.45 24.54
N ARG A 30 -4.98 1.54 23.83
CA ARG A 30 -6.31 1.67 24.46
C ARG A 30 -6.64 0.50 25.40
N ILE A 31 -6.19 -0.70 25.06
CA ILE A 31 -6.43 -1.90 25.87
C ILE A 31 -5.55 -1.90 27.13
N VAL A 32 -4.24 -1.62 26.95
CA VAL A 32 -3.25 -1.77 28.06
C VAL A 32 -3.11 -0.53 28.91
N ASN A 33 -3.39 0.66 28.36
CA ASN A 33 -3.27 1.94 29.03
C ASN A 33 -4.30 2.96 28.49
N PRO A 34 -5.60 2.82 28.78
CA PRO A 34 -6.65 3.65 28.23
C PRO A 34 -6.53 5.15 28.59
N GLU A 35 -5.81 5.47 29.66
CA GLU A 35 -5.54 6.86 30.11
C GLU A 35 -4.22 7.42 29.57
N SER A 36 -3.64 6.79 28.57
CA SER A 36 -2.37 7.18 27.97
C SER A 36 -2.35 8.63 27.50
N GLU A 37 -1.36 9.39 27.90
CA GLU A 37 -1.15 10.76 27.39
C GLU A 37 -0.92 10.77 25.88
N TYR A 38 -0.26 9.73 25.36
CA TYR A 38 -0.09 9.54 23.92
C TYR A 38 -1.42 9.55 23.17
N LEU A 39 -2.42 8.79 23.65
CA LEU A 39 -3.75 8.73 23.01
C LEU A 39 -4.48 10.08 23.09
N LYS A 40 -4.28 10.85 24.17
CA LYS A 40 -4.89 12.18 24.34
C LYS A 40 -4.24 13.22 23.41
N GLU A 41 -2.93 13.13 23.19
CA GLU A 41 -2.17 14.07 22.37
C GLU A 41 -2.22 13.73 20.87
N LEU A 42 -2.39 12.47 20.52
CA LEU A 42 -2.33 11.94 19.14
C LEU A 42 -3.18 12.74 18.13
N PRO A 43 -4.45 13.12 18.41
CA PRO A 43 -5.24 13.89 17.45
C PRO A 43 -4.62 15.24 17.05
N GLY A 44 -3.83 15.85 17.96
CA GLY A 44 -3.12 17.11 17.71
C GLY A 44 -1.90 16.96 16.78
N HIS A 45 -1.50 15.74 16.48
CA HIS A 45 -0.34 15.42 15.62
C HIS A 45 -0.72 14.83 14.27
N ILE A 46 -2.00 14.63 14.01
CA ILE A 46 -2.51 14.16 12.71
C ILE A 46 -2.42 15.29 11.70
N ARG A 47 -1.99 14.97 10.48
CA ARG A 47 -1.88 15.93 9.39
C ARG A 47 -3.22 16.16 8.71
N SER A 48 -3.41 17.35 8.16
CA SER A 48 -4.48 17.63 7.19
C SER A 48 -4.17 17.01 5.83
N PHE A 49 -5.16 16.90 4.95
CA PHE A 49 -4.92 16.43 3.58
C PHE A 49 -4.00 17.38 2.79
N GLU A 50 -4.07 18.70 3.07
CA GLU A 50 -3.19 19.70 2.47
C GLU A 50 -1.74 19.52 2.91
N ASP A 51 -1.48 19.20 4.18
CA ASP A 51 -0.13 18.85 4.66
C ASP A 51 0.41 17.61 3.96
N VAL A 52 -0.44 16.61 3.76
CA VAL A 52 -0.09 15.38 3.05
C VAL A 52 0.25 15.66 1.59
N LEU A 53 -0.54 16.50 0.90
CA LEU A 53 -0.27 16.93 -0.47
C LEU A 53 1.04 17.72 -0.58
N SER A 54 1.39 18.52 0.42
CA SER A 54 2.58 19.37 0.41
C SER A 54 3.87 18.64 0.84
N TYR A 55 3.80 17.39 1.26
CA TYR A 55 4.94 16.64 1.75
C TYR A 55 5.77 16.02 0.60
N TYR A 56 7.05 16.37 0.51
CA TYR A 56 7.94 15.96 -0.57
C TYR A 56 7.98 14.45 -0.85
N PRO A 57 8.17 13.55 0.15
CA PRO A 57 8.20 12.12 -0.10
C PRO A 57 6.91 11.58 -0.73
N ASN A 58 5.74 12.12 -0.38
CA ASN A 58 4.47 11.74 -0.99
C ASN A 58 4.42 12.13 -2.47
N GLN A 59 4.94 13.31 -2.81
CA GLN A 59 5.02 13.79 -4.19
C GLN A 59 6.02 12.98 -5.03
N VAL A 60 7.08 12.48 -4.41
CA VAL A 60 8.00 11.53 -5.06
C VAL A 60 7.28 10.22 -5.35
N TYR A 61 6.53 9.71 -4.39
CA TYR A 61 5.84 8.43 -4.52
C TYR A 61 4.86 8.41 -5.70
N ILE A 62 4.09 9.47 -5.89
CA ILE A 62 3.14 9.58 -7.01
C ILE A 62 3.75 10.16 -8.30
N GLY A 63 5.02 10.57 -8.29
CA GLY A 63 5.80 10.94 -9.47
C GLY A 63 5.73 12.42 -9.89
N ASN A 64 5.37 13.35 -8.99
CA ASN A 64 5.45 14.81 -9.25
C ASN A 64 6.84 15.39 -8.99
N VAL A 65 7.60 14.73 -8.14
CA VAL A 65 9.00 15.04 -7.79
C VAL A 65 9.82 13.80 -8.06
N THR A 66 11.00 13.95 -8.64
CA THR A 66 11.92 12.83 -8.85
C THR A 66 12.74 12.56 -7.58
N PRO A 67 13.26 11.33 -7.40
CA PRO A 67 14.21 11.04 -6.30
C PRO A 67 15.46 11.96 -6.34
N ASP A 68 15.94 12.34 -7.52
CA ASP A 68 17.08 13.23 -7.67
C ASP A 68 16.74 14.65 -7.18
N GLU A 69 15.54 15.17 -7.50
CA GLU A 69 15.07 16.45 -6.97
C GLU A 69 14.90 16.42 -5.44
N LEU A 70 14.40 15.31 -4.88
CA LEU A 70 14.30 15.15 -3.42
C LEU A 70 15.67 15.15 -2.75
N ALA A 71 16.69 14.58 -3.39
CA ALA A 71 18.04 14.51 -2.84
C ALA A 71 18.68 15.91 -2.65
N GLU A 72 18.24 16.90 -3.42
CA GLU A 72 18.66 18.29 -3.28
C GLU A 72 17.95 19.03 -2.13
N VAL A 73 16.89 18.45 -1.55
CA VAL A 73 16.13 19.06 -0.45
C VAL A 73 16.70 18.59 0.89
N PRO A 74 17.24 19.49 1.72
CA PRO A 74 17.80 19.09 3.03
C PRO A 74 16.74 18.48 3.93
N GLN A 75 17.09 17.41 4.66
CA GLN A 75 16.26 16.83 5.71
C GLN A 75 16.25 17.72 6.98
N PRO A 76 15.21 17.65 7.85
CA PRO A 76 13.98 16.88 7.64
C PRO A 76 13.09 17.51 6.57
N TRP A 77 12.25 16.69 5.93
CA TRP A 77 11.31 17.16 4.91
C TRP A 77 9.94 17.52 5.49
N CYS A 78 9.62 17.04 6.69
CA CYS A 78 8.32 17.27 7.34
C CYS A 78 8.06 18.73 7.74
N ASP A 79 9.08 19.59 7.75
CA ASP A 79 8.96 21.03 8.00
C ASP A 79 8.96 21.88 6.71
N LYS A 80 8.86 21.24 5.56
CA LYS A 80 8.96 21.89 4.24
C LYS A 80 7.72 21.66 3.38
N VAL A 81 7.39 22.67 2.61
CA VAL A 81 6.28 22.63 1.64
C VAL A 81 6.83 22.35 0.24
N CYS A 82 6.36 21.29 -0.38
CA CYS A 82 6.69 20.96 -1.76
C CYS A 82 5.95 21.91 -2.72
N PRO A 83 6.66 22.65 -3.58
CA PRO A 83 6.01 23.56 -4.54
C PRO A 83 5.29 22.83 -5.67
N LYS A 84 5.64 21.55 -5.92
CA LYS A 84 4.98 20.68 -6.89
C LYS A 84 3.90 19.84 -6.21
N ASN A 85 3.11 20.45 -5.33
CA ASN A 85 2.03 19.75 -4.63
C ASN A 85 0.84 19.50 -5.56
N GLY A 86 0.29 18.33 -5.47
CA GLY A 86 -0.88 17.94 -6.26
C GLY A 86 -1.41 16.58 -5.83
N ARG A 87 -2.73 16.39 -6.01
CA ARG A 87 -3.40 15.13 -5.72
C ARG A 87 -3.01 14.03 -6.71
N PHE A 88 -2.78 14.41 -7.97
CA PHE A 88 -2.50 13.50 -9.08
C PHE A 88 -1.07 13.68 -9.55
N GLY A 89 -0.40 12.58 -9.86
CA GLY A 89 0.96 12.55 -10.38
C GLY A 89 1.11 11.56 -11.54
N GLN A 90 2.32 11.47 -12.06
CA GLN A 90 2.64 10.63 -13.21
C GLN A 90 2.31 9.15 -12.97
N PHE A 91 2.51 8.65 -11.74
CA PHE A 91 2.32 7.23 -11.44
C PHE A 91 0.99 6.93 -10.77
N GLY A 92 0.28 7.93 -10.22
CA GLY A 92 -0.95 7.68 -9.53
C GLY A 92 -1.50 8.88 -8.79
N GLN A 93 -2.00 8.68 -7.57
CA GLN A 93 -2.69 9.72 -6.83
C GLN A 93 -2.58 9.57 -5.32
N MET A 94 -2.94 10.64 -4.63
CA MET A 94 -3.31 10.64 -3.20
C MET A 94 -4.83 10.71 -3.08
N MET A 95 -5.43 9.76 -2.36
CA MET A 95 -6.88 9.68 -2.17
C MET A 95 -7.22 10.11 -0.73
N PRO A 96 -8.22 10.99 -0.51
CA PRO A 96 -8.69 11.30 0.82
C PRO A 96 -9.53 10.16 1.40
N GLN A 97 -9.64 10.11 2.73
CA GLN A 97 -10.27 9.00 3.47
C GLN A 97 -11.73 8.78 3.11
N GLU A 98 -12.51 9.84 2.93
CA GLU A 98 -13.94 9.73 2.61
C GLU A 98 -14.21 9.00 1.29
N GLU A 99 -13.39 9.22 0.28
CA GLU A 99 -13.48 8.46 -0.98
C GLU A 99 -13.05 7.00 -0.78
N PHE A 100 -12.02 6.78 0.03
CA PHE A 100 -11.51 5.44 0.29
C PHE A 100 -12.50 4.56 1.06
N LEU A 101 -13.24 5.11 2.01
CA LEU A 101 -14.28 4.35 2.72
C LEU A 101 -15.36 3.83 1.77
N LEU A 102 -15.75 4.62 0.76
CA LEU A 102 -16.66 4.17 -0.28
C LEU A 102 -16.01 3.12 -1.19
N LEU A 103 -14.73 3.28 -1.51
CA LEU A 103 -13.98 2.28 -2.28
C LEU A 103 -13.86 0.96 -1.52
N MET A 104 -13.64 0.99 -0.20
CA MET A 104 -13.68 -0.22 0.63
C MET A 104 -15.01 -0.95 0.52
N GLN A 105 -16.14 -0.23 0.57
CA GLN A 105 -17.47 -0.82 0.37
C GLN A 105 -17.58 -1.45 -1.03
N ALA A 106 -17.11 -0.77 -2.09
CA ALA A 106 -17.13 -1.32 -3.44
C ALA A 106 -16.26 -2.58 -3.61
N CYS A 107 -15.16 -2.69 -2.85
CA CYS A 107 -14.24 -3.82 -2.86
C CYS A 107 -14.68 -4.99 -1.97
N ASP A 108 -15.68 -4.78 -1.14
CA ASP A 108 -16.23 -5.80 -0.24
C ASP A 108 -17.25 -6.68 -0.99
N VAL A 109 -16.87 -7.94 -1.24
CA VAL A 109 -17.72 -8.91 -1.94
C VAL A 109 -18.61 -9.72 -1.00
N PHE A 110 -18.45 -9.56 0.31
CA PHE A 110 -19.17 -10.32 1.34
C PHE A 110 -20.14 -9.48 2.16
N GLU A 111 -20.35 -8.21 1.77
CA GLU A 111 -21.29 -7.30 2.43
C GLU A 111 -21.00 -7.10 3.93
N LEU A 112 -19.74 -6.95 4.28
CA LEU A 112 -19.28 -6.71 5.66
C LEU A 112 -19.14 -5.22 5.98
N VAL A 113 -18.95 -4.36 4.96
CA VAL A 113 -18.80 -2.90 5.10
C VAL A 113 -20.14 -2.20 5.03
N TYR A 114 -20.51 -1.57 6.12
CA TYR A 114 -21.71 -0.73 6.22
C TYR A 114 -21.31 0.72 6.39
N LEU A 115 -21.86 1.60 5.57
CA LEU A 115 -21.66 3.04 5.67
C LEU A 115 -22.98 3.74 5.96
N ASP A 116 -22.91 4.86 6.67
CA ASP A 116 -24.06 5.72 6.91
C ASP A 116 -24.58 6.31 5.60
N LYS A 117 -25.91 6.27 5.41
CA LYS A 117 -26.55 6.73 4.18
C LYS A 117 -26.28 8.20 3.86
N ASP A 118 -26.22 9.07 4.89
CA ASP A 118 -25.96 10.50 4.69
C ASP A 118 -24.50 10.72 4.29
N PHE A 119 -23.55 9.95 4.88
CA PHE A 119 -22.15 9.95 4.48
C PHE A 119 -21.95 9.47 3.03
N VAL A 120 -22.66 8.41 2.63
CA VAL A 120 -22.63 7.91 1.24
C VAL A 120 -23.18 8.97 0.29
N ALA A 121 -24.35 9.56 0.61
CA ALA A 121 -24.96 10.58 -0.24
C ALA A 121 -24.04 11.80 -0.46
N GLU A 122 -23.31 12.21 0.58
CA GLU A 122 -22.38 13.34 0.51
C GLU A 122 -21.14 13.04 -0.35
N ASN A 123 -20.63 11.80 -0.31
CA ASN A 123 -19.29 11.49 -0.84
C ASN A 123 -19.29 10.65 -2.12
N LYS A 124 -20.42 10.01 -2.50
CA LYS A 124 -20.52 9.15 -3.69
C LYS A 124 -20.13 9.87 -4.99
N ALA A 125 -20.51 11.13 -5.13
CA ALA A 125 -20.15 11.94 -6.29
C ALA A 125 -18.63 12.23 -6.36
N LYS A 126 -17.97 12.47 -5.22
CA LYS A 126 -16.52 12.69 -5.15
C LYS A 126 -15.75 11.47 -5.64
N LEU A 127 -16.17 10.26 -5.20
CA LEU A 127 -15.56 9.02 -5.68
C LEU A 127 -15.78 8.83 -7.19
N ALA A 128 -17.00 9.13 -7.70
CA ALA A 128 -17.31 9.01 -9.12
C ALA A 128 -16.50 9.97 -10.02
N GLU A 129 -16.05 11.11 -9.49
CA GLU A 129 -15.18 12.07 -10.20
C GLU A 129 -13.72 11.60 -10.24
N ASN A 130 -13.35 10.55 -9.51
CA ASN A 130 -11.98 10.04 -9.49
C ASN A 130 -11.62 9.39 -10.84
N PRO A 131 -10.54 9.80 -11.51
CA PRO A 131 -10.21 9.37 -12.88
C PRO A 131 -9.80 7.90 -13.02
N LEU A 132 -9.65 7.17 -11.92
CA LEU A 132 -9.38 5.72 -11.91
C LEU A 132 -10.64 4.88 -11.67
N ILE A 133 -11.71 5.50 -11.16
CA ILE A 133 -12.93 4.80 -10.78
C ILE A 133 -13.93 4.85 -11.95
N ASP A 134 -14.29 3.69 -12.45
CA ASP A 134 -15.26 3.55 -13.53
C ASP A 134 -16.65 3.13 -13.03
N GLU A 135 -17.59 3.01 -13.97
CA GLU A 135 -18.97 2.60 -13.68
C GLU A 135 -19.05 1.20 -13.05
N THR A 136 -18.11 0.30 -13.35
CA THR A 136 -18.07 -1.05 -12.80
C THR A 136 -17.80 -1.02 -11.30
N VAL A 137 -16.85 -0.20 -10.86
CA VAL A 137 -16.55 0.00 -9.44
C VAL A 137 -17.71 0.75 -8.78
N MET A 138 -18.20 1.84 -9.40
CA MET A 138 -19.30 2.64 -8.85
C MET A 138 -20.61 1.86 -8.66
N ALA A 139 -20.90 0.89 -9.53
CA ALA A 139 -22.08 0.04 -9.41
C ALA A 139 -22.09 -0.85 -8.15
N ARG A 140 -20.93 -1.00 -7.48
CA ARG A 140 -20.78 -1.76 -6.24
C ARG A 140 -21.00 -0.90 -4.99
N VAL A 141 -21.02 0.43 -5.11
CA VAL A 141 -21.28 1.34 -3.99
C VAL A 141 -22.78 1.40 -3.74
N ASN A 142 -23.23 0.85 -2.62
CA ASN A 142 -24.65 0.90 -2.23
C ASN A 142 -25.03 2.25 -1.58
N ASP A 143 -26.28 2.43 -1.21
CA ASP A 143 -26.80 3.70 -0.68
C ASP A 143 -26.63 3.86 0.84
N GLY A 144 -25.96 2.90 1.50
CA GLY A 144 -25.74 2.94 2.95
C GLY A 144 -26.97 2.53 3.78
N ILE A 145 -26.82 2.63 5.11
CA ILE A 145 -27.86 2.29 6.10
C ILE A 145 -28.03 3.43 7.11
N GLU A 146 -29.01 3.32 8.01
CA GLU A 146 -29.21 4.29 9.10
C GLU A 146 -28.05 4.25 10.11
N LEU A 147 -27.57 5.41 10.54
CA LEU A 147 -26.49 5.51 11.54
C LEU A 147 -26.79 4.75 12.82
N SER A 148 -28.05 4.77 13.28
CA SER A 148 -28.48 4.04 14.49
C SER A 148 -28.26 2.52 14.40
N GLU A 149 -28.33 1.95 13.18
CA GLU A 149 -28.03 0.54 12.98
C GLU A 149 -26.51 0.29 13.01
N ILE A 150 -25.70 1.21 12.49
CA ILE A 150 -24.25 1.15 12.60
C ILE A 150 -23.83 1.22 14.08
N GLU A 151 -24.39 2.13 14.85
CA GLU A 151 -24.16 2.27 16.29
C GLU A 151 -24.49 0.96 17.03
N ARG A 152 -25.60 0.31 16.68
CA ARG A 152 -25.99 -0.99 17.22
C ARG A 152 -24.97 -2.09 16.85
N LEU A 153 -24.55 -2.16 15.58
CA LEU A 153 -23.57 -3.14 15.10
C LEU A 153 -22.22 -3.00 15.83
N VAL A 154 -21.77 -1.78 16.06
CA VAL A 154 -20.52 -1.52 16.78
C VAL A 154 -20.64 -1.88 18.27
N SER A 155 -21.73 -1.44 18.94
CA SER A 155 -21.88 -1.62 20.39
C SER A 155 -22.28 -3.04 20.80
N GLU A 156 -23.15 -3.73 20.03
CA GLU A 156 -23.71 -5.03 20.38
C GLU A 156 -23.05 -6.19 19.66
N GLU A 157 -22.61 -6.00 18.40
CA GLU A 157 -22.01 -7.07 17.58
C GLU A 157 -20.49 -6.96 17.44
N HIS A 158 -19.87 -5.98 18.11
CA HIS A 158 -18.42 -5.76 18.10
C HIS A 158 -17.84 -5.58 16.69
N SER A 159 -18.59 -4.89 15.80
CA SER A 159 -18.10 -4.47 14.51
C SER A 159 -17.00 -3.42 14.67
N GLU A 160 -16.03 -3.40 13.77
CA GLU A 160 -14.97 -2.40 13.74
C GLU A 160 -15.53 -1.08 13.21
N GLY A 161 -15.50 -0.01 14.03
CA GLY A 161 -16.02 1.29 13.65
C GLY A 161 -15.16 1.99 12.60
N LEU A 162 -15.80 2.63 11.64
CA LEU A 162 -15.19 3.51 10.65
C LEU A 162 -15.57 4.95 10.97
N TYR A 163 -14.56 5.82 11.05
CA TYR A 163 -14.74 7.21 11.47
C TYR A 163 -14.32 8.17 10.37
N HIS A 164 -14.92 9.36 10.37
CA HIS A 164 -14.53 10.49 9.54
C HIS A 164 -14.71 11.77 10.32
N HIS A 165 -13.64 12.57 10.49
CA HIS A 165 -13.60 13.72 11.39
C HIS A 165 -14.07 13.36 12.81
N ASP A 166 -13.56 12.25 13.33
CA ASP A 166 -13.87 11.69 14.65
C ASP A 166 -15.36 11.34 14.87
N LYS A 167 -16.15 11.25 13.78
CA LYS A 167 -17.54 10.80 13.82
C LYS A 167 -17.68 9.41 13.24
N LEU A 168 -18.45 8.56 13.89
CA LEU A 168 -18.80 7.25 13.36
C LEU A 168 -19.60 7.41 12.07
N VAL A 169 -19.11 6.86 10.96
CA VAL A 169 -19.73 6.94 9.64
C VAL A 169 -19.94 5.57 9.00
N GLY A 170 -19.49 4.51 9.66
CA GLY A 170 -19.63 3.17 9.14
C GLY A 170 -19.07 2.13 10.10
N CYS A 171 -19.12 0.88 9.67
CA CYS A 171 -18.44 -0.22 10.36
C CYS A 171 -18.12 -1.36 9.42
N VAL A 172 -17.19 -2.21 9.84
CA VAL A 172 -16.89 -3.50 9.21
C VAL A 172 -17.32 -4.61 10.15
N LYS A 173 -18.12 -5.53 9.69
CA LYS A 173 -18.57 -6.70 10.47
C LYS A 173 -17.50 -7.80 10.47
N ARG A 174 -17.54 -8.62 11.51
CA ARG A 174 -16.81 -9.88 11.51
C ARG A 174 -17.41 -10.86 10.49
N ALA A 175 -16.59 -11.69 9.90
CA ALA A 175 -17.03 -12.74 8.98
C ALA A 175 -17.38 -14.06 9.69
N HIS A 176 -16.99 -14.20 10.95
CA HIS A 176 -17.29 -15.40 11.76
C HIS A 176 -17.40 -15.06 13.25
N ASP A 177 -18.33 -15.74 13.95
CA ASP A 177 -18.64 -15.42 15.35
C ASP A 177 -17.55 -15.80 16.35
N ILE A 178 -16.78 -16.83 16.07
CA ILE A 178 -15.82 -17.44 17.01
C ILE A 178 -14.38 -17.35 16.50
N ASP A 179 -14.16 -17.44 15.18
CA ASP A 179 -12.82 -17.44 14.62
C ASP A 179 -12.18 -16.05 14.68
N VAL A 180 -11.18 -15.91 15.53
CA VAL A 180 -10.45 -14.64 15.71
C VAL A 180 -9.75 -14.14 14.44
N ASN A 181 -9.40 -15.06 13.53
CA ASN A 181 -8.80 -14.71 12.23
C ASN A 181 -9.82 -14.10 11.25
N LEU A 182 -11.10 -14.16 11.59
CA LEU A 182 -12.20 -13.58 10.81
C LEU A 182 -12.98 -12.54 11.65
N SER A 183 -12.29 -11.94 12.62
CA SER A 183 -12.83 -10.83 13.42
C SER A 183 -13.05 -9.59 12.57
N ALA A 184 -13.85 -8.66 13.06
CA ALA A 184 -14.12 -7.40 12.37
C ALA A 184 -12.85 -6.61 12.06
N HIS A 185 -11.90 -6.56 13.00
CA HIS A 185 -10.62 -5.89 12.80
C HIS A 185 -9.80 -6.50 11.66
N VAL A 186 -9.70 -7.85 11.61
CA VAL A 186 -9.00 -8.55 10.52
C VAL A 186 -9.69 -8.32 9.18
N MET A 187 -11.02 -8.35 9.13
CA MET A 187 -11.77 -8.06 7.91
C MET A 187 -11.56 -6.63 7.43
N HIS A 188 -11.53 -5.67 8.36
CA HIS A 188 -11.21 -4.29 8.05
C HIS A 188 -9.82 -4.15 7.39
N GLU A 189 -8.79 -4.77 7.96
CA GLU A 189 -7.44 -4.78 7.40
C GLU A 189 -7.40 -5.38 5.99
N ASN A 190 -8.03 -6.54 5.80
CA ASN A 190 -8.09 -7.21 4.50
C ASN A 190 -8.81 -6.37 3.44
N ILE A 191 -9.91 -5.71 3.79
CA ILE A 191 -10.67 -4.89 2.84
C ILE A 191 -9.91 -3.60 2.50
N ALA A 192 -9.22 -2.98 3.46
CA ALA A 192 -8.39 -1.80 3.22
C ALA A 192 -7.19 -2.14 2.30
N ASP A 193 -6.53 -3.28 2.53
CA ASP A 193 -5.48 -3.79 1.66
C ASP A 193 -6.02 -4.03 0.22
N LYS A 194 -7.11 -4.76 0.09
CA LYS A 194 -7.74 -5.02 -1.21
C LYS A 194 -8.12 -3.72 -1.93
N ALA A 195 -8.74 -2.78 -1.27
CA ALA A 195 -9.19 -1.52 -1.88
C ALA A 195 -8.02 -0.67 -2.39
N SER A 196 -6.94 -0.57 -1.63
CA SER A 196 -5.73 0.13 -2.06
C SER A 196 -5.00 -0.61 -3.19
N SER A 197 -4.97 -1.95 -3.16
CA SER A 197 -4.45 -2.78 -4.25
C SER A 197 -5.24 -2.59 -5.56
N VAL A 198 -6.57 -2.60 -5.51
CA VAL A 198 -7.44 -2.33 -6.66
C VAL A 198 -7.14 -0.96 -7.27
N LEU A 199 -7.01 0.08 -6.44
CA LEU A 199 -6.69 1.43 -6.91
C LEU A 199 -5.33 1.48 -7.61
N ALA A 200 -4.32 0.77 -7.06
CA ALA A 200 -3.00 0.67 -7.67
C ALA A 200 -3.01 -0.10 -9.00
N LEU A 201 -3.78 -1.20 -9.09
CA LEU A 201 -3.99 -1.96 -10.33
C LEU A 201 -4.60 -1.08 -11.43
N LEU A 202 -5.66 -0.34 -11.12
CA LEU A 202 -6.30 0.58 -12.06
C LEU A 202 -5.33 1.66 -12.56
N ALA A 203 -4.50 2.21 -11.66
CA ALA A 203 -3.46 3.18 -12.01
C ALA A 203 -2.41 2.55 -12.93
N ALA A 204 -1.92 1.35 -12.63
CA ALA A 204 -0.89 0.68 -13.40
C ALA A 204 -1.36 0.31 -14.81
N VAL A 205 -2.56 -0.24 -14.95
CA VAL A 205 -3.17 -0.57 -16.26
C VAL A 205 -3.32 0.69 -17.12
N LYS A 206 -3.83 1.78 -16.53
CA LYS A 206 -3.95 3.09 -17.20
C LYS A 206 -2.58 3.60 -17.67
N ASN A 207 -1.58 3.58 -16.79
CA ASN A 207 -0.24 4.09 -17.09
C ASN A 207 0.52 3.21 -18.10
N ALA A 208 0.25 1.90 -18.12
CA ALA A 208 0.78 0.99 -19.12
C ALA A 208 0.15 1.20 -20.51
N GLY A 209 -0.99 1.89 -20.58
CA GLY A 209 -1.73 2.12 -21.83
C GLY A 209 -2.26 0.83 -22.46
N ILE A 210 -2.64 -0.14 -21.64
CA ILE A 210 -3.20 -1.42 -22.07
C ILE A 210 -4.68 -1.53 -21.69
N ALA A 211 -5.41 -2.45 -22.33
CA ALA A 211 -6.77 -2.76 -21.93
C ALA A 211 -6.78 -3.66 -20.67
N LYS A 212 -7.85 -3.60 -19.89
CA LYS A 212 -8.02 -4.45 -18.70
C LYS A 212 -7.98 -5.94 -19.04
N GLU A 213 -8.51 -6.30 -20.19
CA GLU A 213 -8.56 -7.65 -20.74
C GLU A 213 -7.18 -8.18 -21.18
N ASP A 214 -6.18 -7.31 -21.36
CA ASP A 214 -4.82 -7.72 -21.74
C ASP A 214 -4.07 -8.33 -20.56
N VAL A 215 -4.49 -8.08 -19.31
CA VAL A 215 -3.86 -8.67 -18.11
C VAL A 215 -4.33 -10.12 -17.96
N GLU A 216 -3.38 -11.05 -18.02
CA GLU A 216 -3.65 -12.49 -17.98
C GLU A 216 -3.37 -13.12 -16.60
N TYR A 217 -2.49 -12.50 -15.81
CA TYR A 217 -2.14 -12.99 -14.48
C TYR A 217 -1.88 -11.85 -13.51
N VAL A 218 -2.28 -12.01 -12.25
CA VAL A 218 -2.01 -11.06 -11.17
C VAL A 218 -1.29 -11.79 -10.04
N ILE A 219 -0.23 -11.18 -9.50
CA ILE A 219 0.45 -11.64 -8.29
C ILE A 219 0.24 -10.57 -7.22
N ASP A 220 -0.52 -10.90 -6.17
CA ASP A 220 -0.61 -10.06 -5.00
C ASP A 220 0.54 -10.39 -4.05
N CYS A 221 1.21 -9.34 -3.57
CA CYS A 221 2.36 -9.48 -2.68
C CYS A 221 2.24 -8.59 -1.43
N ALA A 222 1.02 -8.27 -1.03
CA ALA A 222 0.76 -7.55 0.20
C ALA A 222 1.21 -8.33 1.44
N GLU A 223 1.60 -7.61 2.47
CA GLU A 223 2.14 -8.20 3.69
C GLU A 223 1.05 -8.82 4.57
N GLU A 224 -0.11 -8.19 4.62
CA GLU A 224 -1.10 -8.34 5.70
C GLU A 224 -2.34 -9.15 5.33
N ALA A 225 -2.42 -9.73 4.17
CA ALA A 225 -3.60 -10.50 3.81
C ALA A 225 -3.76 -11.74 4.68
N CYS A 226 -4.71 -11.71 5.59
CA CYS A 226 -5.05 -12.82 6.48
C CYS A 226 -6.02 -13.82 5.86
N GLY A 227 -6.40 -13.61 4.62
CA GLY A 227 -7.38 -14.43 3.93
C GLY A 227 -8.73 -13.77 3.80
N ASP A 228 -9.53 -14.39 2.99
CA ASP A 228 -10.90 -14.01 2.74
C ASP A 228 -11.86 -14.69 3.72
N MET A 229 -13.12 -14.27 3.71
CA MET A 229 -14.18 -14.94 4.46
C MET A 229 -14.17 -16.45 4.16
N ASN A 230 -14.05 -17.30 5.12
CA ASN A 230 -13.90 -18.75 5.04
C ASN A 230 -12.48 -19.30 4.78
N GLN A 231 -11.45 -18.47 4.69
CA GLN A 231 -10.10 -18.95 4.44
C GLN A 231 -9.13 -18.38 5.46
N ARG A 232 -8.61 -19.23 6.33
CA ARG A 232 -7.62 -18.85 7.33
C ARG A 232 -6.23 -18.77 6.72
N GLY A 233 -5.59 -17.59 6.86
CA GLY A 233 -4.18 -17.41 6.48
C GLY A 233 -3.91 -17.60 5.00
N GLY A 234 -4.89 -17.43 4.18
CA GLY A 234 -4.75 -17.53 2.74
C GLY A 234 -6.07 -17.26 2.05
N GLY A 235 -6.02 -16.86 0.89
CA GLY A 235 -7.10 -16.57 -0.02
C GLY A 235 -6.49 -16.43 -1.37
N ASN A 236 -7.20 -15.86 -2.28
CA ASN A 236 -6.64 -15.41 -3.53
C ASN A 236 -6.96 -13.92 -3.68
N PHE A 237 -6.21 -13.09 -2.97
CA PHE A 237 -6.34 -11.64 -3.04
C PHE A 237 -6.09 -11.12 -4.45
N ALA A 238 -5.11 -11.70 -5.14
CA ALA A 238 -4.83 -11.39 -6.53
C ALA A 238 -6.07 -11.50 -7.42
N LYS A 239 -6.80 -12.62 -7.34
CA LYS A 239 -8.03 -12.80 -8.12
C LYS A 239 -9.15 -11.89 -7.66
N SER A 240 -9.31 -11.70 -6.36
CA SER A 240 -10.35 -10.82 -5.81
C SER A 240 -10.13 -9.36 -6.23
N ALA A 241 -8.88 -8.86 -6.15
CA ALA A 241 -8.53 -7.52 -6.62
C ALA A 241 -8.71 -7.38 -8.14
N ALA A 242 -8.31 -8.40 -8.92
CA ALA A 242 -8.48 -8.43 -10.37
C ALA A 242 -9.94 -8.38 -10.79
N GLU A 243 -10.82 -9.11 -10.08
CA GLU A 243 -12.27 -9.09 -10.35
C GLU A 243 -12.86 -7.69 -10.15
N ILE A 244 -12.56 -7.04 -9.02
CA ILE A 244 -13.03 -5.68 -8.74
C ILE A 244 -12.48 -4.68 -9.75
N ALA A 245 -11.19 -4.80 -10.10
CA ALA A 245 -10.57 -3.95 -11.11
C ALA A 245 -11.10 -4.18 -12.54
N GLY A 246 -11.87 -5.25 -12.77
CA GLY A 246 -12.43 -5.61 -14.07
C GLY A 246 -11.43 -6.29 -15.01
N LEU A 247 -10.40 -6.96 -14.49
CA LEU A 247 -9.41 -7.71 -15.28
C LEU A 247 -9.96 -9.10 -15.64
N SER A 248 -10.93 -9.14 -16.54
CA SER A 248 -11.78 -10.31 -16.80
C SER A 248 -11.05 -11.56 -17.30
N ASN A 249 -9.86 -11.40 -17.91
CA ASN A 249 -9.05 -12.51 -18.41
C ASN A 249 -7.98 -12.96 -17.40
N ALA A 250 -7.85 -12.28 -16.26
CA ALA A 250 -6.80 -12.57 -15.30
C ALA A 250 -7.14 -13.78 -14.43
N THR A 251 -6.14 -14.60 -14.18
CA THR A 251 -6.05 -15.48 -13.02
C THR A 251 -4.95 -14.96 -12.10
N GLY A 252 -4.66 -15.61 -10.98
CA GLY A 252 -3.61 -15.09 -10.10
C GLY A 252 -3.30 -15.96 -8.90
N SER A 253 -2.26 -15.55 -8.19
CA SER A 253 -1.82 -16.14 -6.94
C SER A 253 -1.25 -15.08 -5.99
N ASP A 254 -1.15 -15.43 -4.72
CA ASP A 254 -0.56 -14.58 -3.70
C ASP A 254 0.86 -15.04 -3.40
N CYS A 255 1.81 -14.11 -3.41
CA CYS A 255 3.20 -14.31 -3.01
C CYS A 255 3.41 -13.66 -1.63
N ARG A 256 3.74 -14.44 -0.62
CA ARG A 256 3.99 -13.96 0.74
C ARG A 256 5.45 -14.10 1.12
N GLY A 257 6.03 -13.08 1.71
CA GLY A 257 7.44 -13.04 2.07
C GLY A 257 7.82 -11.77 2.80
N PHE A 258 6.89 -11.14 3.51
CA PHE A 258 7.07 -9.83 4.17
C PHE A 258 7.60 -8.79 3.18
N CYS A 259 8.50 -7.92 3.61
CA CYS A 259 9.08 -6.85 2.80
C CYS A 259 9.82 -7.34 1.54
N ALA A 260 10.20 -8.62 1.46
CA ALA A 260 10.83 -9.22 0.28
C ALA A 260 9.83 -9.72 -0.77
N ALA A 261 8.54 -9.85 -0.42
CA ALA A 261 7.51 -10.36 -1.34
C ALA A 261 7.43 -9.59 -2.67
N PRO A 262 7.53 -8.24 -2.72
CA PRO A 262 7.55 -7.50 -3.97
C PRO A 262 8.69 -7.91 -4.91
N ALA A 263 9.89 -8.15 -4.37
CA ALA A 263 11.04 -8.60 -5.18
C ALA A 263 10.81 -10.02 -5.73
N HIS A 264 10.29 -10.93 -4.91
CA HIS A 264 9.92 -12.28 -5.35
C HIS A 264 8.84 -12.24 -6.42
N ALA A 265 7.77 -11.50 -6.21
CA ALA A 265 6.66 -11.36 -7.16
C ALA A 265 7.12 -10.76 -8.50
N MET A 266 8.03 -9.78 -8.49
CA MET A 266 8.61 -9.22 -9.71
C MET A 266 9.45 -10.25 -10.48
N ILE A 267 10.23 -11.10 -9.78
CA ILE A 267 10.99 -12.17 -10.40
C ILE A 267 10.04 -13.24 -10.99
N GLU A 268 9.00 -13.62 -10.25
CA GLU A 268 7.98 -14.56 -10.72
C GLU A 268 7.26 -14.03 -11.96
N ALA A 269 6.80 -12.77 -11.94
CA ALA A 269 6.15 -12.13 -13.08
C ALA A 269 7.08 -12.12 -14.32
N ALA A 270 8.34 -11.70 -14.13
CA ALA A 270 9.32 -11.68 -15.20
C ALA A 270 9.58 -13.08 -15.76
N ALA A 271 9.67 -14.10 -14.91
CA ALA A 271 9.87 -15.50 -15.33
C ALA A 271 8.64 -16.04 -16.08
N LEU A 272 7.42 -15.76 -15.63
CA LEU A 272 6.19 -16.15 -16.32
C LEU A 272 6.09 -15.54 -17.72
N VAL A 273 6.45 -14.27 -17.88
CA VAL A 273 6.49 -13.60 -19.16
C VAL A 273 7.63 -14.13 -20.04
N ALA A 274 8.84 -14.27 -19.49
CA ALA A 274 10.01 -14.76 -20.22
C ALA A 274 9.84 -16.19 -20.72
N SER A 275 9.12 -17.04 -19.98
CA SER A 275 8.80 -18.41 -20.39
C SER A 275 7.73 -18.48 -21.49
N GLY A 276 6.97 -17.40 -21.71
CA GLY A 276 5.83 -17.37 -22.63
C GLY A 276 4.55 -17.99 -22.07
N ALA A 277 4.50 -18.30 -20.77
CA ALA A 277 3.29 -18.80 -20.12
C ALA A 277 2.18 -17.75 -20.13
N TYR A 278 2.54 -16.48 -19.91
CA TYR A 278 1.66 -15.31 -19.99
C TYR A 278 2.34 -14.17 -20.74
N LYS A 279 1.56 -13.31 -21.37
CA LYS A 279 2.06 -12.13 -22.09
C LYS A 279 2.12 -10.91 -21.20
N THR A 280 1.16 -10.79 -20.28
CA THR A 280 1.01 -9.65 -19.40
C THR A 280 0.68 -10.12 -17.98
N VAL A 281 1.55 -9.77 -17.05
CA VAL A 281 1.42 -10.09 -15.62
C VAL A 281 1.42 -8.80 -14.82
N ALA A 282 0.47 -8.63 -13.92
CA ALA A 282 0.47 -7.54 -12.95
C ALA A 282 0.99 -8.05 -11.59
N VAL A 283 1.88 -7.27 -10.98
CA VAL A 283 2.27 -7.43 -9.57
C VAL A 283 1.59 -6.32 -8.80
N THR A 284 0.99 -6.61 -7.66
CA THR A 284 0.26 -5.60 -6.86
C THR A 284 0.40 -5.85 -5.38
N ALA A 285 0.27 -4.79 -4.59
CA ALA A 285 0.09 -4.86 -3.14
C ALA A 285 -0.69 -3.64 -2.64
N GLY A 286 -1.48 -3.84 -1.62
CA GLY A 286 -2.18 -2.78 -0.89
C GLY A 286 -1.46 -2.38 0.40
N GLY A 287 -2.09 -1.46 1.14
CA GLY A 287 -1.57 -0.92 2.38
C GLY A 287 -2.15 -1.58 3.62
N CYS A 288 -1.32 -1.70 4.64
CA CYS A 288 -1.66 -2.32 5.93
C CYS A 288 -2.13 -1.28 6.95
N THR A 289 -3.35 -1.40 7.44
CA THR A 289 -3.87 -0.53 8.50
C THR A 289 -3.17 -0.75 9.84
N ALA A 290 -2.65 -1.95 10.10
CA ALA A 290 -1.90 -2.26 11.31
C ALA A 290 -0.64 -1.40 11.50
N LYS A 291 -0.03 -0.94 10.42
CA LYS A 291 1.18 -0.10 10.43
C LYS A 291 0.90 1.39 10.62
N LEU A 292 -0.34 1.82 10.54
CA LEU A 292 -0.71 3.23 10.73
C LEU A 292 -0.31 3.72 12.14
N GLY A 293 0.47 4.78 12.17
CA GLY A 293 1.00 5.35 13.42
C GLY A 293 1.88 4.42 14.23
N MET A 294 2.56 3.46 13.61
CA MET A 294 3.40 2.46 14.30
C MET A 294 4.47 3.11 15.17
N ASN A 295 5.12 4.18 14.70
CA ASN A 295 6.09 4.97 15.44
C ASN A 295 5.48 6.22 16.09
N GLY A 296 4.17 6.30 16.19
CA GLY A 296 3.44 7.49 16.64
C GLY A 296 3.84 7.97 18.03
N LYS A 297 4.11 7.06 18.98
CA LYS A 297 4.56 7.43 20.33
C LYS A 297 5.86 8.26 20.33
N ASP A 298 6.82 7.88 19.49
CA ASP A 298 8.10 8.60 19.39
C ASP A 298 7.93 9.95 18.70
N HIS A 299 7.04 10.03 17.70
CA HIS A 299 6.72 11.27 17.01
C HIS A 299 6.01 12.27 17.94
N VAL A 300 4.93 11.86 18.59
CA VAL A 300 4.18 12.69 19.55
C VAL A 300 5.09 13.20 20.66
N LYS A 301 5.88 12.31 21.29
CA LYS A 301 6.85 12.68 22.33
C LYS A 301 7.84 13.75 21.89
N LYS A 302 8.14 13.86 20.61
CA LYS A 302 9.08 14.84 20.02
C LYS A 302 8.38 16.04 19.41
N GLY A 303 7.07 16.16 19.55
CA GLY A 303 6.28 17.26 18.98
C GLY A 303 6.21 17.23 17.45
N LEU A 304 6.41 16.06 16.82
CA LEU A 304 6.41 15.88 15.39
C LEU A 304 5.05 15.41 14.88
N PRO A 305 4.69 15.69 13.62
CA PRO A 305 3.48 15.14 13.03
C PRO A 305 3.59 13.62 12.85
N ILE A 306 2.45 12.94 12.84
CA ILE A 306 2.36 11.55 12.42
C ILE A 306 2.51 11.50 10.90
N LEU A 307 3.54 10.83 10.42
CA LEU A 307 3.82 10.66 8.99
C LEU A 307 3.37 9.30 8.44
N GLU A 308 3.04 8.38 9.35
CA GLU A 308 2.48 7.06 9.05
C GLU A 308 0.95 7.10 9.06
N ASP A 309 0.39 8.07 8.33
CA ASP A 309 -1.04 8.34 8.19
C ASP A 309 -1.56 8.03 6.77
N MET A 310 -0.75 7.31 6.00
CA MET A 310 -1.03 6.94 4.62
C MET A 310 -1.01 5.43 4.44
N LEU A 311 -2.01 4.89 3.76
CA LEU A 311 -1.91 3.57 3.16
C LEU A 311 -1.25 3.70 1.80
N GLY A 312 -0.13 3.03 1.59
CA GLY A 312 0.55 2.95 0.31
C GLY A 312 0.09 1.73 -0.48
N GLY A 313 -0.10 1.87 -1.78
CA GLY A 313 -0.33 0.75 -2.68
C GLY A 313 0.51 0.92 -3.94
N PHE A 314 0.90 -0.19 -4.53
CA PHE A 314 1.59 -0.19 -5.81
C PHE A 314 1.12 -1.32 -6.71
N SER A 315 1.27 -1.12 -8.01
CA SER A 315 1.17 -2.18 -9.01
C SER A 315 2.14 -1.94 -10.15
N VAL A 316 2.67 -3.02 -10.71
CA VAL A 316 3.61 -2.99 -11.84
C VAL A 316 3.10 -3.95 -12.91
N ILE A 317 3.04 -3.47 -14.15
CA ILE A 317 2.69 -4.30 -15.31
C ILE A 317 3.96 -4.79 -15.99
N VAL A 318 4.14 -6.10 -16.04
CA VAL A 318 5.24 -6.78 -16.68
C VAL A 318 4.74 -7.43 -17.97
N THR A 319 5.40 -7.10 -19.09
CA THR A 319 5.04 -7.63 -20.40
C THR A 319 6.27 -8.21 -21.15
N GLN A 320 6.00 -8.81 -22.30
CA GLN A 320 7.07 -9.13 -23.25
C GLN A 320 7.75 -7.84 -23.74
N ASP A 321 9.02 -7.96 -24.12
CA ASP A 321 9.83 -6.85 -24.61
C ASP A 321 9.15 -6.13 -25.79
N ASP A 322 9.01 -4.83 -25.64
CA ASP A 322 8.41 -3.92 -26.63
C ASP A 322 9.47 -3.02 -27.29
N GLY A 323 10.75 -3.22 -27.00
CA GLY A 323 11.88 -2.48 -27.55
C GLY A 323 12.10 -1.09 -26.97
N VAL A 324 11.29 -0.63 -25.99
CA VAL A 324 11.38 0.71 -25.39
C VAL A 324 11.28 0.72 -23.87
N SER A 325 10.55 -0.21 -23.28
CA SER A 325 10.35 -0.29 -21.83
C SER A 325 11.58 -0.91 -21.12
N PRO A 326 11.83 -0.55 -19.84
CA PRO A 326 12.97 -1.09 -19.09
C PRO A 326 12.89 -2.61 -18.93
N GLU A 327 14.01 -3.30 -19.25
CA GLU A 327 14.13 -4.76 -19.13
C GLU A 327 14.35 -5.17 -17.66
N ILE A 328 13.70 -6.27 -17.25
CA ILE A 328 14.01 -6.98 -16.01
C ILE A 328 15.06 -8.05 -16.37
N ASN A 329 16.29 -7.84 -15.94
CA ASN A 329 17.40 -8.75 -16.27
C ASN A 329 17.43 -9.94 -15.30
N LEU A 330 16.93 -11.09 -15.75
CA LEU A 330 16.92 -12.33 -14.97
C LEU A 330 18.29 -13.04 -14.88
N ASP A 331 19.29 -12.63 -15.68
CA ASP A 331 20.61 -13.23 -15.66
C ASP A 331 21.47 -12.73 -14.48
N ILE A 332 21.14 -11.52 -13.94
CA ILE A 332 21.87 -10.87 -12.85
C ILE A 332 20.99 -10.82 -11.57
N LEU A 333 20.53 -11.99 -11.13
CA LEU A 333 19.75 -12.06 -9.89
C LEU A 333 20.64 -12.29 -8.67
N GLY A 334 20.53 -11.41 -7.68
CA GLY A 334 21.05 -11.62 -6.34
C GLY A 334 20.16 -12.59 -5.56
N ARG A 335 20.80 -13.41 -4.72
CA ARG A 335 20.09 -14.39 -3.90
C ARG A 335 20.66 -14.47 -2.49
N HIS A 336 19.91 -13.97 -1.53
CA HIS A 336 20.22 -14.19 -0.13
C HIS A 336 19.66 -15.55 0.31
N SER A 337 20.54 -16.55 0.43
CA SER A 337 20.15 -17.91 0.82
C SER A 337 20.06 -18.06 2.33
N VAL A 338 19.31 -19.07 2.79
CA VAL A 338 19.18 -19.39 4.22
C VAL A 338 20.54 -19.57 4.91
N GLY A 339 21.53 -20.14 4.19
CA GLY A 339 22.88 -20.36 4.71
C GLY A 339 23.78 -19.12 4.72
N THR A 340 23.37 -18.00 4.14
CA THR A 340 24.19 -16.78 4.05
C THR A 340 24.29 -16.05 5.40
N GLY A 341 23.30 -16.20 6.27
CA GLY A 341 23.21 -15.50 7.54
C GLY A 341 22.59 -14.10 7.40
N SER A 342 22.34 -13.43 8.53
CA SER A 342 21.58 -12.18 8.61
C SER A 342 22.44 -10.94 8.79
N ALA A 343 23.79 -11.04 8.78
CA ALA A 343 24.65 -9.88 8.88
C ALA A 343 24.42 -8.93 7.68
N PRO A 344 24.23 -7.61 7.89
CA PRO A 344 23.93 -6.69 6.78
C PRO A 344 24.91 -6.77 5.61
N GLN A 345 26.19 -6.92 5.88
CA GLN A 345 27.23 -7.09 4.84
C GLN A 345 27.05 -8.36 4.03
N ALA A 346 26.66 -9.46 4.67
CA ALA A 346 26.39 -10.72 3.97
C ALA A 346 25.13 -10.62 3.09
N VAL A 347 24.11 -9.90 3.57
CA VAL A 347 22.89 -9.62 2.79
C VAL A 347 23.24 -8.78 1.55
N ILE A 348 23.91 -7.65 1.74
CA ILE A 348 24.32 -6.77 0.61
C ILE A 348 25.26 -7.50 -0.34
N GLY A 349 26.23 -8.25 0.18
CA GLY A 349 27.12 -9.06 -0.65
C GLY A 349 26.34 -10.01 -1.57
N SER A 350 25.46 -10.81 -0.99
CA SER A 350 24.69 -11.81 -1.75
C SER A 350 23.68 -11.22 -2.75
N LEU A 351 23.16 -10.01 -2.48
CA LEU A 351 22.16 -9.36 -3.31
C LEU A 351 22.78 -8.42 -4.37
N VAL A 352 23.95 -7.85 -4.12
CA VAL A 352 24.54 -6.81 -4.97
C VAL A 352 25.89 -7.27 -5.53
N THR A 353 26.93 -7.47 -4.70
CA THR A 353 28.28 -7.69 -5.18
C THR A 353 28.46 -9.05 -5.84
N ASP A 354 27.99 -10.13 -5.23
CA ASP A 354 28.14 -11.49 -5.78
C ASP A 354 27.49 -11.67 -7.17
N PRO A 355 26.24 -11.22 -7.43
CA PRO A 355 25.65 -11.33 -8.75
C PRO A 355 26.37 -10.47 -9.79
N LEU A 356 26.87 -9.29 -9.45
CA LEU A 356 27.64 -8.45 -10.34
C LEU A 356 28.97 -9.13 -10.72
N GLU A 357 29.73 -9.59 -9.73
CA GLU A 357 31.03 -10.28 -9.95
C GLU A 357 30.87 -11.54 -10.81
N ARG A 358 29.85 -12.36 -10.57
CA ARG A 358 29.54 -13.54 -11.39
C ARG A 358 29.29 -13.19 -12.86
N ASN A 359 28.84 -11.99 -13.15
CA ASN A 359 28.56 -11.48 -14.48
C ASN A 359 29.67 -10.57 -15.02
N GLY A 360 30.81 -10.48 -14.34
CA GLY A 360 31.96 -9.67 -14.77
C GLY A 360 31.74 -8.16 -14.63
N LEU A 361 30.78 -7.74 -13.82
CA LEU A 361 30.44 -6.36 -13.56
C LEU A 361 30.98 -5.91 -12.19
N LYS A 362 31.16 -4.60 -12.05
CA LYS A 362 31.54 -3.94 -10.80
C LYS A 362 30.40 -3.05 -10.31
N VAL A 363 30.39 -2.71 -9.04
CA VAL A 363 29.47 -1.73 -8.46
C VAL A 363 29.51 -0.40 -9.22
N THR A 364 30.66 0.02 -9.72
CA THR A 364 30.87 1.24 -10.51
C THR A 364 30.27 1.20 -11.93
N ASP A 365 29.86 0.02 -12.40
CA ASP A 365 29.21 -0.13 -13.71
C ASP A 365 27.69 0.05 -13.63
N ILE A 366 27.17 0.28 -12.41
CA ILE A 366 25.74 0.49 -12.14
C ILE A 366 25.47 1.98 -11.90
N ASP A 367 24.57 2.54 -12.68
CA ASP A 367 24.24 3.96 -12.62
C ASP A 367 23.48 4.35 -11.33
N LYS A 368 22.55 3.50 -10.87
CA LYS A 368 21.73 3.75 -9.67
C LYS A 368 21.45 2.48 -8.88
N PHE A 369 21.45 2.61 -7.58
CA PHE A 369 20.98 1.60 -6.64
C PHE A 369 19.71 2.10 -5.92
N SER A 370 18.77 1.20 -5.71
CA SER A 370 17.57 1.47 -4.92
C SER A 370 17.47 0.40 -3.81
N PRO A 371 18.24 0.57 -2.72
CA PRO A 371 18.13 -0.32 -1.57
C PRO A 371 16.83 -0.03 -0.79
N GLU A 372 16.65 -0.65 0.36
CA GLU A 372 15.54 -0.34 1.25
C GLU A 372 15.49 1.17 1.55
N MET A 373 14.39 1.81 1.13
CA MET A 373 14.23 3.28 1.10
C MET A 373 13.29 3.78 2.21
N GLN A 374 13.43 3.29 3.43
CA GLN A 374 12.62 3.78 4.55
C GLN A 374 12.80 5.29 4.74
N ASN A 375 11.68 5.97 5.01
CA ASN A 375 11.65 7.42 5.15
C ASN A 375 12.41 7.89 6.41
N PRO A 376 13.51 8.66 6.27
CA PRO A 376 14.32 9.11 7.41
C PRO A 376 13.57 10.02 8.38
N ASP A 377 12.55 10.75 7.92
CA ASP A 377 11.70 11.59 8.79
C ASP A 377 10.89 10.73 9.78
N ILE A 378 10.61 9.47 9.42
CA ILE A 378 9.93 8.51 10.28
C ILE A 378 10.96 7.76 11.15
N THR A 379 12.01 7.22 10.52
CA THR A 379 12.92 6.28 11.16
C THR A 379 13.90 6.95 12.14
N LYS A 380 14.37 8.17 11.84
CA LYS A 380 15.24 8.91 12.74
C LYS A 380 14.59 9.26 14.09
N PRO A 381 13.37 9.79 14.13
CA PRO A 381 12.66 9.98 15.38
C PRO A 381 12.42 8.69 16.16
N ALA A 382 12.18 7.59 15.49
CA ALA A 382 11.98 6.27 16.11
C ALA A 382 13.30 5.59 16.56
N GLY A 383 14.45 6.19 16.30
CA GLY A 383 15.75 5.67 16.73
C GLY A 383 16.45 4.69 15.78
N ALA A 384 15.85 4.42 14.61
CA ALA A 384 16.44 3.52 13.60
C ALA A 384 17.50 4.21 12.70
N GLY A 385 17.63 5.54 12.77
CA GLY A 385 18.59 6.30 11.96
C GLY A 385 18.16 6.49 10.51
N ASP A 386 19.15 6.72 9.64
CA ASP A 386 18.97 6.90 8.19
C ASP A 386 19.29 5.59 7.49
N VAL A 387 18.27 4.73 7.33
CA VAL A 387 18.42 3.38 6.76
C VAL A 387 18.90 3.43 5.30
N PRO A 388 18.35 4.28 4.42
CA PRO A 388 18.85 4.39 3.04
C PRO A 388 20.34 4.75 2.99
N LEU A 389 20.76 5.76 3.76
CA LEU A 389 22.16 6.18 3.80
C LEU A 389 23.08 5.06 4.31
N ALA A 390 22.63 4.29 5.31
CA ALA A 390 23.41 3.16 5.84
C ALA A 390 23.59 2.08 4.77
N ASN A 391 22.54 1.76 3.99
CA ASN A 391 22.58 0.80 2.90
C ASN A 391 23.49 1.27 1.76
N TYR A 392 23.41 2.53 1.35
CA TYR A 392 24.32 3.09 0.33
C TYR A 392 25.80 3.01 0.74
N LYS A 393 26.11 3.30 2.01
CA LYS A 393 27.46 3.18 2.55
C LYS A 393 27.99 1.74 2.52
N MET A 394 27.12 0.76 2.71
CA MET A 394 27.51 -0.65 2.61
C MET A 394 27.74 -1.10 1.17
N ILE A 395 26.97 -0.59 0.21
CA ILE A 395 27.15 -0.88 -1.22
C ILE A 395 28.47 -0.26 -1.73
N ALA A 396 28.76 0.97 -1.29
CA ALA A 396 29.98 1.68 -1.66
C ALA A 396 31.25 1.07 -1.02
#